data_ccf6a3c9867826269ca304caa73c2e57
#
_entry.id   ccf6a3c9867826269ca304caa73c2e57
#
_cell.length_a   1.000
_cell.length_b   1.000
_cell.length_c   1.000
_cell.angle_alpha   90.00
_cell.angle_beta   90.00
_cell.angle_gamma   90.00
#
_symmetry.space_group_name_H-M   'P 1'
#
loop_
_entity.id
_entity.type
_entity.pdbx_description
1 polymer ?
#
loop_
_entity_poly.entity_id
_entity_poly.type
_entity_poly.pdbx_seq_one_letter_code
_entity_poly.pdbx_strand_id
1 'polypeptide(L)'
;MVSHTRSVSSRSRSARSGGAGSNRSNASHSAPKPQNHGSHRANGPQKKQNKRKHLVLKWALGIFAALLAAGIGLFAYMYITTEIPEPEKFALAEKTTVYYADGTTEIGSYAEQNREIIDCAVLPDYVGNAIVASEDRSFYTNKGIDLYGIARALYTNLTTGSRQGGSTITQQYAERYYLGETTSYSGKLREAFLAIKIAQAQDKSQVLCNYMNTIYLGRGAYGIQAAAKACFNKNASDLTLSEAAMLAGIIPAPSSWDQAVNQEQAEKRYDRVLS
;
A
#
# COMPACT_ATOMS: atom_id res chain seq x y z
N MET A 1 30.38 35.20 -24.11
CA MET A 1 31.77 34.82 -23.83
C MET A 1 31.74 33.32 -23.54
N VAL A 2 32.09 32.52 -24.55
CA VAL A 2 33.38 31.87 -24.72
C VAL A 2 33.58 30.83 -23.63
N SER A 3 33.78 29.52 -23.82
CA SER A 3 34.26 28.69 -24.94
C SER A 3 34.34 27.26 -24.46
N HIS A 4 33.94 26.31 -25.29
CA HIS A 4 34.67 25.11 -25.73
C HIS A 4 35.62 24.40 -24.73
N THR A 5 35.60 23.07 -24.62
CA THR A 5 36.24 22.17 -25.60
C THR A 5 35.88 20.70 -25.39
N ARG A 6 35.65 20.03 -26.45
CA ARG A 6 35.78 18.68 -26.94
C ARG A 6 37.18 18.05 -26.72
N SER A 7 37.22 16.69 -26.58
CA SER A 7 38.20 15.78 -27.21
C SER A 7 37.74 14.34 -26.93
N VAL A 8 37.33 13.49 -27.77
CA VAL A 8 37.72 12.83 -29.03
C VAL A 8 38.98 11.95 -28.93
N SER A 9 38.75 10.68 -29.32
CA SER A 9 39.64 9.74 -30.02
C SER A 9 40.68 9.01 -29.17
N SER A 10 40.97 7.73 -29.36
CA SER A 10 41.12 7.00 -30.63
C SER A 10 41.29 5.48 -30.38
N ARG A 11 40.84 4.76 -31.33
CA ARG A 11 41.18 3.46 -31.84
C ARG A 11 42.67 3.14 -31.88
N SER A 12 43.07 1.87 -31.70
CA SER A 12 43.96 1.26 -32.69
C SER A 12 43.84 -0.30 -32.68
N ARG A 13 43.79 -0.80 -33.88
CA ARG A 13 43.89 -2.19 -34.37
C ARG A 13 45.37 -2.55 -34.57
N SER A 14 45.67 -3.85 -34.48
CA SER A 14 46.66 -4.56 -35.35
C SER A 14 46.73 -6.03 -34.88
N ALA A 15 46.47 -7.07 -35.54
CA ALA A 15 46.72 -7.64 -36.86
C ALA A 15 48.13 -8.35 -36.98
N ARG A 16 48.01 -9.64 -37.30
CA ARG A 16 48.90 -10.52 -38.13
C ARG A 16 50.26 -10.88 -37.55
N SER A 17 50.80 -12.09 -37.72
CA SER A 17 50.90 -13.10 -38.78
C SER A 17 51.72 -14.26 -38.21
N GLY A 18 51.58 -15.53 -38.48
CA GLY A 18 51.84 -16.18 -39.73
C GLY A 18 53.14 -16.97 -39.66
N GLY A 19 53.15 -18.23 -40.00
CA GLY A 19 54.39 -18.94 -40.26
C GLY A 19 54.31 -20.46 -40.22
N ALA A 20 54.37 -21.06 -41.38
CA ALA A 20 54.30 -22.46 -41.72
C ALA A 20 55.71 -23.15 -41.63
N GLY A 21 55.70 -24.49 -41.67
CA GLY A 21 56.87 -25.29 -41.98
C GLY A 21 56.72 -26.71 -41.44
N SER A 22 56.16 -27.65 -42.15
CA SER A 22 56.76 -28.70 -42.96
C SER A 22 58.02 -29.38 -42.39
N ASN A 23 57.99 -30.66 -42.04
CA ASN A 23 58.62 -31.70 -42.83
C ASN A 23 58.37 -33.13 -42.33
N ARG A 24 58.35 -33.99 -43.30
CA ARG A 24 58.20 -35.44 -43.29
C ARG A 24 59.37 -36.17 -42.65
N SER A 25 59.15 -37.38 -42.07
CA SER A 25 59.88 -38.61 -42.49
C SER A 25 59.20 -39.86 -41.93
N ASN A 26 59.09 -40.82 -42.82
CA ASN A 26 58.62 -42.18 -42.65
C ASN A 26 59.59 -43.03 -41.81
N ALA A 27 59.03 -43.93 -41.00
CA ALA A 27 59.67 -45.25 -40.79
C ALA A 27 58.63 -46.24 -40.25
N SER A 28 58.38 -47.25 -41.02
CA SER A 28 57.66 -48.49 -40.70
C SER A 28 58.33 -49.28 -39.60
N HIS A 29 57.55 -49.90 -38.70
CA HIS A 29 57.78 -51.28 -38.28
C HIS A 29 56.65 -51.79 -37.38
N SER A 30 56.11 -52.93 -37.88
CA SER A 30 55.58 -54.15 -37.22
C SER A 30 54.78 -54.02 -35.91
N ALA A 31 53.55 -54.44 -35.96
CA ALA A 31 52.64 -54.77 -34.87
C ALA A 31 53.08 -55.98 -34.02
N PRO A 32 52.77 -56.02 -32.77
CA PRO A 32 52.37 -57.22 -32.05
C PRO A 32 50.94 -57.14 -31.51
N LYS A 33 50.36 -58.37 -31.42
CA LYS A 33 48.96 -58.67 -31.06
C LYS A 33 48.45 -58.12 -29.77
N PRO A 34 47.11 -57.95 -29.65
CA PRO A 34 46.47 -57.36 -28.47
C PRO A 34 46.44 -58.35 -27.29
N GLN A 35 46.94 -57.91 -26.16
CA GLN A 35 46.62 -58.49 -24.87
C GLN A 35 45.35 -57.89 -24.30
N ASN A 36 44.43 -58.83 -24.04
CA ASN A 36 43.15 -58.58 -23.42
C ASN A 36 43.32 -58.14 -21.93
N HIS A 37 43.31 -56.87 -21.64
CA HIS A 37 43.20 -56.39 -20.27
C HIS A 37 41.76 -56.02 -19.96
N GLY A 38 41.18 -56.78 -19.03
CA GLY A 38 39.86 -56.62 -18.50
C GLY A 38 39.63 -55.19 -18.04
N SER A 39 38.58 -54.56 -18.60
CA SER A 39 38.12 -53.28 -18.18
C SER A 39 37.51 -53.37 -16.78
N HIS A 40 38.25 -52.98 -15.76
CA HIS A 40 37.67 -52.62 -14.49
C HIS A 40 36.84 -51.34 -14.69
N ARG A 41 35.53 -51.53 -14.89
CA ARG A 41 34.54 -50.43 -14.75
C ARG A 41 34.61 -49.95 -13.30
N ALA A 42 35.28 -48.85 -13.06
CA ALA A 42 35.13 -48.11 -11.84
C ALA A 42 33.70 -47.58 -11.76
N ASN A 43 32.87 -48.26 -10.97
CA ASN A 43 31.57 -47.74 -10.56
C ASN A 43 31.81 -46.50 -9.68
N GLY A 44 31.70 -45.31 -10.30
CA GLY A 44 31.81 -44.04 -9.59
C GLY A 44 30.62 -43.85 -8.61
N PRO A 45 30.81 -43.06 -7.56
CA PRO A 45 29.85 -42.90 -6.47
C PRO A 45 28.69 -41.92 -6.83
N GLN A 46 27.92 -42.25 -7.88
CA GLN A 46 26.78 -41.38 -8.30
C GLN A 46 25.49 -41.57 -7.49
N LYS A 47 25.34 -42.58 -6.67
CA LYS A 47 24.08 -42.87 -5.94
C LYS A 47 23.90 -42.14 -4.61
N LYS A 48 24.97 -41.56 -4.02
CA LYS A 48 24.86 -40.90 -2.70
C LYS A 48 24.41 -39.44 -2.78
N GLN A 49 24.63 -38.74 -3.88
CA GLN A 49 24.32 -37.31 -4.02
C GLN A 49 22.82 -37.04 -4.16
N ASN A 50 22.07 -37.92 -4.82
CA ASN A 50 20.63 -37.74 -4.96
C ASN A 50 19.85 -37.98 -3.68
N LYS A 51 20.27 -38.89 -2.81
CA LYS A 51 19.61 -39.12 -1.51
C LYS A 51 19.71 -37.94 -0.58
N ARG A 52 20.83 -37.21 -0.57
CA ARG A 52 21.00 -35.98 0.24
C ARG A 52 20.12 -34.83 -0.26
N LYS A 53 20.00 -34.66 -1.58
CA LYS A 53 19.13 -33.63 -2.17
C LYS A 53 17.66 -33.86 -1.83
N HIS A 54 17.19 -35.10 -1.90
CA HIS A 54 15.82 -35.44 -1.50
C HIS A 54 15.56 -35.27 0.00
N LEU A 55 16.58 -35.52 0.83
CA LEU A 55 16.48 -35.32 2.28
C LEU A 55 16.38 -33.84 2.61
N VAL A 56 17.23 -33.00 2.01
CA VAL A 56 17.20 -31.53 2.18
C VAL A 56 15.85 -30.97 1.69
N LEU A 57 15.35 -31.43 0.54
CA LEU A 57 14.05 -31.02 0.02
C LEU A 57 12.90 -31.41 0.98
N LYS A 58 12.93 -32.61 1.57
CA LYS A 58 11.92 -33.04 2.55
C LYS A 58 11.95 -32.19 3.80
N TRP A 59 13.15 -31.86 4.31
CA TRP A 59 13.27 -30.96 5.45
C TRP A 59 12.82 -29.54 5.13
N ALA A 60 13.18 -28.99 3.96
CA ALA A 60 12.71 -27.69 3.50
C ALA A 60 11.19 -27.64 3.38
N LEU A 61 10.58 -28.70 2.81
CA LEU A 61 9.12 -28.82 2.69
C LEU A 61 8.45 -28.93 4.07
N GLY A 62 9.05 -29.69 5.01
CA GLY A 62 8.57 -29.82 6.37
C GLY A 62 8.62 -28.50 7.15
N ILE A 63 9.74 -27.76 7.05
CA ILE A 63 9.87 -26.43 7.66
C ILE A 63 8.86 -25.46 7.05
N PHE A 64 8.71 -25.47 5.72
CA PHE A 64 7.72 -24.63 5.05
C PHE A 64 6.29 -24.93 5.50
N ALA A 65 5.92 -26.21 5.60
CA ALA A 65 4.61 -26.65 6.08
C ALA A 65 4.38 -26.25 7.56
N ALA A 66 5.40 -26.37 8.41
CA ALA A 66 5.33 -25.95 9.81
C ALA A 66 5.17 -24.43 9.94
N LEU A 67 5.91 -23.64 9.15
CA LEU A 67 5.78 -22.18 9.11
C LEU A 67 4.40 -21.76 8.60
N LEU A 68 3.89 -22.44 7.59
CA LEU A 68 2.54 -22.18 7.05
C LEU A 68 1.47 -22.48 8.09
N ALA A 69 1.56 -23.62 8.78
CA ALA A 69 0.63 -24.01 9.85
C ALA A 69 0.69 -23.01 11.02
N ALA A 70 1.90 -22.60 11.44
CA ALA A 70 2.09 -21.57 12.45
C ALA A 70 1.48 -20.22 12.02
N GLY A 71 1.66 -19.82 10.75
CA GLY A 71 1.07 -18.61 10.19
C GLY A 71 -0.46 -18.65 10.18
N ILE A 72 -1.06 -19.79 9.78
CA ILE A 72 -2.51 -19.99 9.83
C ILE A 72 -3.03 -19.95 11.27
N GLY A 73 -2.33 -20.62 12.19
CA GLY A 73 -2.70 -20.62 13.61
C GLY A 73 -2.65 -19.23 14.23
N LEU A 74 -1.60 -18.47 13.94
CA LEU A 74 -1.47 -17.08 14.39
C LEU A 74 -2.57 -16.19 13.78
N PHE A 75 -2.84 -16.35 12.50
CA PHE A 75 -3.94 -15.62 11.83
C PHE A 75 -5.28 -15.92 12.50
N ALA A 76 -5.60 -17.19 12.71
CA ALA A 76 -6.85 -17.61 13.36
C ALA A 76 -6.94 -17.07 14.79
N TYR A 77 -5.86 -17.16 15.56
CA TYR A 77 -5.78 -16.58 16.90
C TYR A 77 -6.07 -15.08 16.91
N MET A 78 -5.33 -14.31 16.08
CA MET A 78 -5.52 -12.86 15.98
C MET A 78 -6.94 -12.51 15.52
N TYR A 79 -7.49 -13.25 14.54
CA TYR A 79 -8.84 -13.02 14.05
C TYR A 79 -9.90 -13.27 15.14
N ILE A 80 -9.79 -14.36 15.91
CA ILE A 80 -10.75 -14.69 16.95
C ILE A 80 -10.68 -13.69 18.12
N THR A 81 -9.47 -13.31 18.52
CA THR A 81 -9.24 -12.42 19.67
C THR A 81 -9.45 -10.94 19.38
N THR A 82 -9.49 -10.53 18.11
CA THR A 82 -9.81 -9.14 17.76
C THR A 82 -11.32 -8.96 17.79
N GLU A 83 -11.84 -8.28 18.77
CA GLU A 83 -13.25 -7.86 18.84
C GLU A 83 -13.40 -6.47 18.19
N ILE A 84 -14.60 -6.18 17.67
CA ILE A 84 -14.95 -4.81 17.26
C ILE A 84 -15.23 -4.04 18.56
N PRO A 85 -14.37 -3.09 18.96
CA PRO A 85 -14.57 -2.38 20.21
C PRO A 85 -15.72 -1.38 20.08
N GLU A 86 -16.15 -0.86 21.22
CA GLU A 86 -17.02 0.32 21.19
C GLU A 86 -16.28 1.51 20.54
N PRO A 87 -17.00 2.39 19.84
CA PRO A 87 -16.40 3.58 19.23
C PRO A 87 -15.69 4.42 20.28
N GLU A 88 -14.51 4.93 19.93
CA GLU A 88 -13.80 5.87 20.78
C GLU A 88 -14.67 7.10 21.06
N LYS A 89 -14.66 7.57 22.31
CA LYS A 89 -15.49 8.70 22.73
C LYS A 89 -15.28 9.94 21.88
N PHE A 90 -14.05 10.18 21.42
CA PHE A 90 -13.75 11.30 20.54
C PHE A 90 -14.37 11.17 19.15
N ALA A 91 -14.60 9.94 18.68
CA ALA A 91 -15.24 9.70 17.38
C ALA A 91 -16.73 10.06 17.38
N LEU A 92 -17.34 10.05 18.55
CA LEU A 92 -18.74 10.42 18.76
C LEU A 92 -18.92 11.83 19.31
N ALA A 93 -17.81 12.53 19.63
CA ALA A 93 -17.87 13.88 20.18
C ALA A 93 -18.29 14.88 19.08
N GLU A 94 -19.38 15.53 19.31
CA GLU A 94 -19.90 16.61 18.46
C GLU A 94 -19.65 18.00 19.07
N LYS A 95 -19.71 19.01 18.23
CA LYS A 95 -19.67 20.40 18.63
C LYS A 95 -20.93 20.75 19.45
N THR A 96 -20.75 21.26 20.67
CA THR A 96 -21.84 21.85 21.45
C THR A 96 -22.00 23.29 21.06
N THR A 97 -23.16 23.67 20.50
CA THR A 97 -23.48 25.04 20.15
C THR A 97 -24.38 25.65 21.22
N VAL A 98 -24.04 26.85 21.69
CA VAL A 98 -24.79 27.62 22.68
C VAL A 98 -25.52 28.74 21.97
N TYR A 99 -26.81 28.80 22.17
CA TYR A 99 -27.69 29.81 21.56
C TYR A 99 -28.18 30.82 22.57
N TYR A 100 -28.57 32.01 22.11
CA TYR A 100 -29.35 32.93 22.88
C TYR A 100 -30.73 32.36 23.22
N ALA A 101 -31.49 33.04 24.06
CA ALA A 101 -32.80 32.61 24.51
C ALA A 101 -33.82 32.48 23.35
N ASP A 102 -33.53 33.00 22.17
CA ASP A 102 -34.32 32.86 20.95
C ASP A 102 -34.17 31.46 20.29
N GLY A 103 -33.19 30.63 20.75
CA GLY A 103 -32.94 29.29 20.28
C GLY A 103 -32.36 29.22 18.87
N THR A 104 -32.05 30.35 18.25
CA THR A 104 -31.60 30.42 16.84
C THR A 104 -30.31 31.20 16.66
N THR A 105 -30.09 32.22 17.46
CA THR A 105 -28.88 33.04 17.39
C THR A 105 -27.76 32.36 18.17
N GLU A 106 -26.68 31.98 17.49
CA GLU A 106 -25.50 31.32 18.11
C GLU A 106 -24.72 32.34 18.94
N ILE A 107 -24.48 32.02 20.23
CA ILE A 107 -23.58 32.76 21.11
C ILE A 107 -22.14 32.32 20.87
N GLY A 108 -21.95 31.04 20.67
CA GLY A 108 -20.65 30.41 20.44
C GLY A 108 -20.75 28.90 20.48
N SER A 109 -19.63 28.24 20.23
CA SER A 109 -19.58 26.80 20.29
C SER A 109 -18.32 26.30 20.99
N TYR A 110 -18.46 25.17 21.67
CA TYR A 110 -17.39 24.48 22.33
C TYR A 110 -17.28 23.04 21.82
N ALA A 111 -16.09 22.62 21.45
CA ALA A 111 -15.80 21.24 21.06
C ALA A 111 -14.32 20.96 21.23
N GLU A 112 -13.99 19.72 21.61
CA GLU A 112 -12.64 19.20 21.45
C GLU A 112 -12.30 19.01 19.96
N GLN A 113 -13.31 18.70 19.16
CA GLN A 113 -13.23 18.56 17.69
C GLN A 113 -14.44 19.25 17.06
N ASN A 114 -14.21 20.10 16.04
CA ASN A 114 -15.29 20.65 15.25
C ASN A 114 -15.86 19.57 14.34
N ARG A 115 -16.87 18.85 14.83
CA ARG A 115 -17.55 17.74 14.15
C ARG A 115 -19.06 17.96 14.18
N GLU A 116 -19.67 17.67 13.05
CA GLU A 116 -21.11 17.63 12.87
C GLU A 116 -21.45 16.37 12.10
N ILE A 117 -22.10 15.42 12.75
CA ILE A 117 -22.48 14.13 12.16
C ILE A 117 -23.75 14.32 11.32
N ILE A 118 -23.74 13.77 10.11
CA ILE A 118 -24.86 13.84 9.19
C ILE A 118 -25.26 12.45 8.71
N ASP A 119 -26.54 12.32 8.33
CA ASP A 119 -26.98 11.19 7.54
C ASP A 119 -26.46 11.33 6.10
N CYS A 120 -25.66 10.36 5.66
CA CYS A 120 -25.06 10.42 4.33
C CYS A 120 -26.06 10.19 3.20
N ALA A 121 -27.29 9.77 3.49
CA ALA A 121 -28.37 9.68 2.50
C ALA A 121 -28.73 11.03 1.88
N VAL A 122 -28.40 12.14 2.56
CA VAL A 122 -28.64 13.50 2.03
C VAL A 122 -27.51 13.97 1.10
N LEU A 123 -26.39 13.24 1.02
CA LEU A 123 -25.25 13.62 0.20
C LEU A 123 -25.43 13.17 -1.26
N PRO A 124 -25.02 13.99 -2.21
CA PRO A 124 -24.86 13.52 -3.60
C PRO A 124 -23.85 12.38 -3.69
N ASP A 125 -24.13 11.37 -4.52
CA ASP A 125 -23.27 10.18 -4.68
C ASP A 125 -21.81 10.52 -5.01
N TYR A 126 -21.58 11.59 -5.76
CA TYR A 126 -20.23 12.00 -6.14
C TYR A 126 -19.36 12.42 -4.95
N VAL A 127 -19.92 12.78 -3.80
CA VAL A 127 -19.14 13.13 -2.60
C VAL A 127 -18.42 11.88 -2.08
N GLY A 128 -19.14 10.79 -1.89
CA GLY A 128 -18.57 9.51 -1.50
C GLY A 128 -17.61 8.95 -2.56
N ASN A 129 -18.01 9.04 -3.84
CA ASN A 129 -17.21 8.56 -4.96
C ASN A 129 -15.87 9.32 -5.10
N ALA A 130 -15.83 10.62 -4.86
CA ALA A 130 -14.59 11.39 -4.85
C ALA A 130 -13.62 10.89 -3.76
N ILE A 131 -14.12 10.59 -2.57
CA ILE A 131 -13.32 10.03 -1.48
C ILE A 131 -12.78 8.65 -1.84
N VAL A 132 -13.62 7.78 -2.41
CA VAL A 132 -13.19 6.45 -2.89
C VAL A 132 -12.13 6.57 -3.99
N ALA A 133 -12.29 7.49 -4.94
CA ALA A 133 -11.32 7.75 -6.01
C ALA A 133 -9.97 8.24 -5.47
N SER A 134 -9.98 9.06 -4.41
CA SER A 134 -8.77 9.56 -3.74
C SER A 134 -8.03 8.48 -2.97
N GLU A 135 -8.76 7.73 -2.13
CA GLU A 135 -8.19 6.94 -1.04
C GLU A 135 -8.13 5.44 -1.34
N ASP A 136 -9.17 4.89 -1.94
CA ASP A 136 -9.30 3.45 -2.10
C ASP A 136 -10.18 3.08 -3.29
N ARG A 137 -9.62 3.07 -4.49
CA ARG A 137 -10.35 2.69 -5.72
C ARG A 137 -10.89 1.27 -5.71
N SER A 138 -10.37 0.42 -4.82
CA SER A 138 -10.85 -0.95 -4.63
C SER A 138 -11.95 -1.07 -3.58
N PHE A 139 -12.37 0.03 -2.94
CA PHE A 139 -13.26 0.05 -1.78
C PHE A 139 -14.47 -0.85 -1.93
N TYR A 140 -15.21 -0.73 -3.01
CA TYR A 140 -16.44 -1.50 -3.22
C TYR A 140 -16.21 -3.01 -3.47
N THR A 141 -14.98 -3.40 -3.82
CA THR A 141 -14.63 -4.80 -4.16
C THR A 141 -13.77 -5.49 -3.13
N ASN A 142 -12.99 -4.74 -2.34
CA ASN A 142 -12.15 -5.32 -1.30
C ASN A 142 -12.97 -5.80 -0.08
N LYS A 143 -12.37 -6.67 0.72
CA LYS A 143 -12.96 -7.23 1.94
C LYS A 143 -12.35 -6.62 3.22
N GLY A 144 -12.18 -5.32 3.24
CA GLY A 144 -11.60 -4.57 4.36
C GLY A 144 -10.12 -4.27 4.19
N ILE A 145 -9.37 -5.11 3.48
CA ILE A 145 -7.95 -4.91 3.12
C ILE A 145 -7.74 -5.11 1.61
N ASP A 146 -6.76 -4.42 1.06
CA ASP A 146 -6.32 -4.58 -0.33
C ASP A 146 -4.87 -5.08 -0.39
N LEU A 147 -4.70 -6.40 -0.46
CA LEU A 147 -3.37 -7.04 -0.53
C LEU A 147 -2.59 -6.63 -1.78
N TYR A 148 -3.28 -6.43 -2.90
CA TYR A 148 -2.65 -5.98 -4.14
C TYR A 148 -2.18 -4.51 -4.02
N GLY A 149 -3.02 -3.65 -3.45
CA GLY A 149 -2.67 -2.26 -3.14
C GLY A 149 -1.48 -2.15 -2.19
N ILE A 150 -1.44 -2.98 -1.14
CA ILE A 150 -0.30 -3.06 -0.21
C ILE A 150 0.98 -3.49 -0.93
N ALA A 151 0.92 -4.56 -1.74
CA ALA A 151 2.08 -5.03 -2.51
C ALA A 151 2.57 -3.99 -3.51
N ARG A 152 1.66 -3.33 -4.23
CA ARG A 152 1.96 -2.23 -5.14
C ARG A 152 2.62 -1.05 -4.43
N ALA A 153 2.05 -0.61 -3.30
CA ALA A 153 2.60 0.49 -2.51
C ALA A 153 4.01 0.16 -2.01
N LEU A 154 4.22 -1.06 -1.50
CA LEU A 154 5.54 -1.52 -1.06
C LEU A 154 6.56 -1.49 -2.22
N TYR A 155 6.20 -2.05 -3.38
CA TYR A 155 7.05 -2.05 -4.57
C TYR A 155 7.41 -0.61 -5.00
N THR A 156 6.42 0.28 -5.09
CA THR A 156 6.63 1.67 -5.50
C THR A 156 7.52 2.40 -4.49
N ASN A 157 7.27 2.25 -3.19
CA ASN A 157 8.06 2.90 -2.15
C ASN A 157 9.54 2.44 -2.15
N LEU A 158 9.78 1.15 -2.44
CA LEU A 158 11.15 0.60 -2.52
C LEU A 158 11.88 1.02 -3.80
N THR A 159 11.16 1.15 -4.93
CA THR A 159 11.78 1.39 -6.24
C THR A 159 11.90 2.87 -6.61
N THR A 160 10.96 3.71 -6.17
CA THR A 160 10.91 5.13 -6.54
C THR A 160 11.23 6.08 -5.40
N GLY A 161 11.33 5.59 -4.16
CA GLY A 161 11.49 6.42 -2.97
C GLY A 161 10.26 7.29 -2.65
N SER A 162 9.17 7.17 -3.42
CA SER A 162 7.92 7.88 -3.15
C SER A 162 7.16 7.20 -2.01
N ARG A 163 6.39 7.99 -1.24
CA ARG A 163 5.53 7.45 -0.18
C ARG A 163 4.12 7.25 -0.73
N GLN A 164 3.82 6.03 -1.18
CA GLN A 164 2.47 5.64 -1.55
C GLN A 164 1.81 4.86 -0.41
N GLY A 165 0.62 5.28 0.01
CA GLY A 165 -0.22 4.56 0.96
C GLY A 165 -0.89 3.35 0.30
N GLY A 166 -1.08 2.29 1.08
CA GLY A 166 -1.81 1.08 0.66
C GLY A 166 -2.95 0.72 1.64
N SER A 167 -3.31 1.61 2.57
CA SER A 167 -4.41 1.40 3.51
C SER A 167 -5.75 1.66 2.83
N THR A 168 -6.73 0.79 3.07
CA THR A 168 -8.10 0.95 2.57
C THR A 168 -8.88 1.97 3.41
N ILE A 169 -10.02 2.44 2.88
CA ILE A 169 -10.97 3.27 3.64
C ILE A 169 -11.43 2.53 4.91
N THR A 170 -11.70 1.21 4.82
CA THR A 170 -12.10 0.42 5.99
C THR A 170 -11.02 0.36 7.06
N GLN A 171 -9.73 0.27 6.67
CA GLN A 171 -8.62 0.33 7.61
C GLN A 171 -8.48 1.71 8.27
N GLN A 172 -8.58 2.79 7.49
CA GLN A 172 -8.56 4.15 8.02
C GLN A 172 -9.75 4.41 8.95
N TYR A 173 -10.94 3.88 8.60
CA TYR A 173 -12.11 3.94 9.48
C TYR A 173 -11.88 3.17 10.78
N ALA A 174 -11.33 1.95 10.71
CA ALA A 174 -10.99 1.16 11.88
C ALA A 174 -10.02 1.91 12.81
N GLU A 175 -9.00 2.53 12.26
CA GLU A 175 -8.02 3.32 12.99
C GLU A 175 -8.68 4.54 13.65
N ARG A 176 -9.38 5.37 12.86
CA ARG A 176 -9.88 6.68 13.31
C ARG A 176 -11.09 6.59 14.24
N TYR A 177 -11.91 5.57 14.07
CA TYR A 177 -13.18 5.46 14.79
C TYR A 177 -13.08 4.57 16.03
N TYR A 178 -12.22 3.54 16.01
CA TYR A 178 -12.17 2.53 17.07
C TYR A 178 -10.85 2.47 17.83
N LEU A 179 -9.72 2.75 17.21
CA LEU A 179 -8.41 2.48 17.79
C LEU A 179 -7.63 3.75 18.18
N GLY A 180 -8.05 4.93 17.67
CA GLY A 180 -7.19 6.10 17.68
C GLY A 180 -5.98 5.92 16.73
N GLU A 181 -5.06 6.88 16.74
CA GLU A 181 -3.88 6.81 15.85
C GLU A 181 -2.95 5.66 16.23
N THR A 182 -2.65 4.78 15.27
CA THR A 182 -1.77 3.64 15.47
C THR A 182 -0.45 3.83 14.71
N THR A 183 0.65 3.95 15.47
CA THR A 183 2.00 4.14 14.89
C THR A 183 2.86 2.88 14.94
N SER A 184 2.44 1.84 15.68
CA SER A 184 3.19 0.60 15.85
C SER A 184 2.81 -0.46 14.79
N TYR A 185 3.74 -1.37 14.48
CA TYR A 185 3.46 -2.51 13.60
C TYR A 185 2.34 -3.43 14.15
N SER A 186 2.30 -3.63 15.47
CA SER A 186 1.23 -4.39 16.12
C SER A 186 -0.12 -3.67 16.01
N GLY A 187 -0.14 -2.35 16.12
CA GLY A 187 -1.32 -1.53 15.88
C GLY A 187 -1.82 -1.66 14.46
N LYS A 188 -0.94 -1.58 13.47
CA LYS A 188 -1.30 -1.76 12.05
C LYS A 188 -1.82 -3.18 11.74
N LEU A 189 -1.29 -4.20 12.42
CA LEU A 189 -1.82 -5.55 12.27
C LEU A 189 -3.22 -5.66 12.87
N ARG A 190 -3.44 -5.12 14.08
CA ARG A 190 -4.76 -5.08 14.73
C ARG A 190 -5.78 -4.31 13.88
N GLU A 191 -5.39 -3.17 13.31
CA GLU A 191 -6.20 -2.39 12.37
C GLU A 191 -6.65 -3.24 11.17
N ALA A 192 -5.72 -4.01 10.56
CA ALA A 192 -6.04 -4.87 9.42
C ALA A 192 -7.07 -5.96 9.80
N PHE A 193 -6.92 -6.61 10.96
CA PHE A 193 -7.90 -7.60 11.42
C PHE A 193 -9.25 -6.97 11.74
N LEU A 194 -9.25 -5.79 12.37
CA LEU A 194 -10.47 -5.05 12.66
C LEU A 194 -11.18 -4.63 11.37
N ALA A 195 -10.43 -4.16 10.37
CA ALA A 195 -10.99 -3.80 9.07
C ALA A 195 -11.66 -4.99 8.35
N ILE A 196 -11.07 -6.20 8.45
CA ILE A 196 -11.70 -7.42 7.91
C ILE A 196 -13.02 -7.72 8.62
N LYS A 197 -13.06 -7.59 9.95
CA LYS A 197 -14.29 -7.83 10.73
C LYS A 197 -15.36 -6.78 10.45
N ILE A 198 -14.99 -5.51 10.39
CA ILE A 198 -15.91 -4.41 10.03
C ILE A 198 -16.51 -4.65 8.65
N ALA A 199 -15.70 -5.02 7.65
CA ALA A 199 -16.18 -5.30 6.30
C ALA A 199 -17.11 -6.51 6.19
N GLN A 200 -17.17 -7.36 7.22
CA GLN A 200 -18.12 -8.47 7.30
C GLN A 200 -19.39 -8.10 8.09
N ALA A 201 -19.29 -7.14 9.02
CA ALA A 201 -20.37 -6.76 9.92
C ALA A 201 -21.17 -5.54 9.45
N GLN A 202 -20.58 -4.70 8.58
CA GLN A 202 -21.17 -3.44 8.11
C GLN A 202 -21.16 -3.37 6.59
N ASP A 203 -22.21 -2.78 6.03
CA ASP A 203 -22.28 -2.51 4.61
C ASP A 203 -21.30 -1.42 4.17
N LYS A 204 -20.88 -1.45 2.91
CA LYS A 204 -19.94 -0.48 2.35
C LYS A 204 -20.44 0.96 2.47
N SER A 205 -21.74 1.20 2.28
CA SER A 205 -22.37 2.51 2.45
C SER A 205 -22.23 3.02 3.89
N GLN A 206 -22.47 2.15 4.87
CA GLN A 206 -22.33 2.48 6.28
C GLN A 206 -20.88 2.78 6.67
N VAL A 207 -19.93 1.95 6.22
CA VAL A 207 -18.49 2.17 6.44
C VAL A 207 -18.05 3.51 5.83
N LEU A 208 -18.46 3.82 4.60
CA LEU A 208 -18.11 5.07 3.93
C LEU A 208 -18.72 6.28 4.64
N CYS A 209 -19.99 6.18 5.06
CA CYS A 209 -20.66 7.25 5.79
C CYS A 209 -19.97 7.53 7.13
N ASN A 210 -19.69 6.49 7.91
CA ASN A 210 -18.99 6.65 9.19
C ASN A 210 -17.59 7.22 8.99
N TYR A 211 -16.89 6.79 7.93
CA TYR A 211 -15.60 7.38 7.56
C TYR A 211 -15.72 8.86 7.24
N MET A 212 -16.68 9.26 6.39
CA MET A 212 -16.93 10.66 6.03
C MET A 212 -17.26 11.54 7.22
N ASN A 213 -17.93 11.00 8.23
CA ASN A 213 -18.28 11.70 9.47
C ASN A 213 -17.10 11.78 10.46
N THR A 214 -16.02 11.03 10.24
CA THR A 214 -14.94 10.88 11.25
C THR A 214 -13.62 11.51 10.85
N ILE A 215 -13.28 11.50 9.55
CA ILE A 215 -11.95 11.89 9.08
C ILE A 215 -11.66 13.38 9.30
N TYR A 216 -10.40 13.67 9.58
CA TYR A 216 -9.91 15.04 9.62
C TYR A 216 -9.68 15.57 8.19
N LEU A 217 -10.21 16.73 7.88
CA LEU A 217 -10.16 17.37 6.57
C LEU A 217 -9.49 18.75 6.56
N GLY A 218 -8.67 19.03 7.59
CA GLY A 218 -8.00 20.33 7.72
C GLY A 218 -8.85 21.38 8.45
N ARG A 219 -8.24 22.53 8.72
CA ARG A 219 -8.91 23.70 9.34
C ARG A 219 -9.67 23.40 10.64
N GLY A 220 -9.20 22.39 11.39
CA GLY A 220 -9.89 21.92 12.59
C GLY A 220 -11.17 21.14 12.34
N ALA A 221 -11.55 20.87 11.07
CA ALA A 221 -12.79 20.21 10.70
C ALA A 221 -12.64 18.68 10.68
N TYR A 222 -13.49 18.01 11.43
CA TYR A 222 -13.64 16.56 11.46
C TYR A 222 -14.99 16.19 10.84
N GLY A 223 -14.94 15.37 9.81
CA GLY A 223 -16.09 14.99 8.98
C GLY A 223 -16.43 15.99 7.87
N ILE A 224 -17.14 15.45 6.88
CA ILE A 224 -17.43 16.14 5.62
C ILE A 224 -18.29 17.41 5.82
N GLN A 225 -19.23 17.39 6.77
CA GLN A 225 -20.11 18.52 7.02
C GLN A 225 -19.33 19.71 7.62
N ALA A 226 -18.49 19.45 8.63
CA ALA A 226 -17.66 20.49 9.22
C ALA A 226 -16.65 21.04 8.20
N ALA A 227 -16.11 20.17 7.33
CA ALA A 227 -15.18 20.58 6.28
C ALA A 227 -15.84 21.43 5.20
N ALA A 228 -17.06 21.08 4.77
CA ALA A 228 -17.85 21.86 3.82
C ALA A 228 -18.12 23.29 4.35
N LYS A 229 -18.46 23.39 5.64
CA LYS A 229 -18.64 24.67 6.30
C LYS A 229 -17.34 25.47 6.42
N ALA A 230 -16.26 24.83 6.85
CA ALA A 230 -14.98 25.49 7.06
C ALA A 230 -14.29 25.96 5.78
N CYS A 231 -14.48 25.22 4.67
CA CYS A 231 -13.82 25.54 3.39
C CYS A 231 -14.68 26.36 2.45
N PHE A 232 -16.01 26.14 2.45
CA PHE A 232 -16.91 26.71 1.44
C PHE A 232 -18.12 27.44 2.02
N ASN A 233 -18.29 27.45 3.34
CA ASN A 233 -19.45 28.04 4.03
C ASN A 233 -20.80 27.48 3.52
N LYS A 234 -20.85 26.14 3.29
CA LYS A 234 -22.00 25.40 2.78
C LYS A 234 -22.30 24.18 3.62
N ASN A 235 -23.49 23.58 3.45
CA ASN A 235 -23.71 22.21 3.89
C ASN A 235 -23.02 21.21 2.96
N ALA A 236 -22.70 20.04 3.48
CA ALA A 236 -22.09 18.98 2.66
C ALA A 236 -23.00 18.49 1.52
N SER A 237 -24.34 18.56 1.70
CA SER A 237 -25.34 18.29 0.67
C SER A 237 -25.25 19.24 -0.53
N ASP A 238 -24.72 20.45 -0.34
CA ASP A 238 -24.65 21.51 -1.34
C ASP A 238 -23.27 21.60 -2.02
N LEU A 239 -22.36 20.68 -1.68
CA LEU A 239 -21.05 20.59 -2.32
C LEU A 239 -21.22 20.29 -3.82
N THR A 240 -20.47 20.98 -4.65
CA THR A 240 -20.30 20.62 -6.06
C THR A 240 -19.31 19.46 -6.20
N LEU A 241 -19.29 18.78 -7.36
CA LEU A 241 -18.30 17.75 -7.66
C LEU A 241 -16.86 18.25 -7.49
N SER A 242 -16.58 19.47 -7.92
CA SER A 242 -15.24 20.08 -7.79
C SER A 242 -14.85 20.30 -6.34
N GLU A 243 -15.76 20.79 -5.51
CA GLU A 243 -15.52 20.99 -4.07
C GLU A 243 -15.33 19.65 -3.34
N ALA A 244 -16.13 18.63 -3.67
CA ALA A 244 -15.99 17.29 -3.15
C ALA A 244 -14.64 16.66 -3.55
N ALA A 245 -14.22 16.82 -4.80
CA ALA A 245 -12.93 16.35 -5.29
C ALA A 245 -11.75 17.06 -4.61
N MET A 246 -11.90 18.37 -4.33
CA MET A 246 -10.89 19.13 -3.61
C MET A 246 -10.72 18.64 -2.17
N LEU A 247 -11.83 18.46 -1.42
CA LEU A 247 -11.79 17.91 -0.07
C LEU A 247 -11.22 16.48 -0.05
N ALA A 248 -11.65 15.63 -0.98
CA ALA A 248 -11.13 14.27 -1.10
C ALA A 248 -9.63 14.24 -1.41
N GLY A 249 -9.16 15.15 -2.25
CA GLY A 249 -7.76 15.24 -2.64
C GLY A 249 -6.79 15.50 -1.50
N ILE A 250 -7.20 16.27 -0.49
CA ILE A 250 -6.33 16.68 0.62
C ILE A 250 -6.31 15.68 1.79
N ILE A 251 -7.18 14.66 1.80
CA ILE A 251 -7.31 13.68 2.92
C ILE A 251 -5.96 13.13 3.44
N PRO A 252 -4.98 12.76 2.59
CA PRO A 252 -3.74 12.17 3.10
C PRO A 252 -2.87 13.12 3.94
N ALA A 253 -2.99 14.43 3.74
CA ALA A 253 -2.25 15.44 4.50
C ALA A 253 -3.01 16.77 4.55
N PRO A 254 -4.18 16.84 5.23
CA PRO A 254 -5.12 17.95 5.08
C PRO A 254 -4.54 19.32 5.45
N SER A 255 -3.71 19.38 6.50
CA SER A 255 -3.09 20.65 6.92
C SER A 255 -1.96 21.11 5.98
N SER A 256 -1.29 20.17 5.30
CA SER A 256 -0.17 20.48 4.40
C SER A 256 -0.60 20.71 2.94
N TRP A 257 -1.73 20.09 2.54
CA TRP A 257 -2.25 20.13 1.18
C TRP A 257 -3.52 20.97 1.05
N ASP A 258 -3.84 21.73 2.10
CA ASP A 258 -4.87 22.78 2.02
C ASP A 258 -4.50 23.75 0.89
N GLN A 259 -5.46 24.12 0.06
CA GLN A 259 -5.27 25.03 -1.07
C GLN A 259 -4.67 26.37 -0.64
N ALA A 260 -5.00 26.87 0.56
CA ALA A 260 -4.43 28.10 1.10
C ALA A 260 -2.97 27.95 1.56
N VAL A 261 -2.48 26.70 1.76
CA VAL A 261 -1.12 26.39 2.22
C VAL A 261 -0.23 25.96 1.06
N ASN A 262 -0.73 25.09 0.18
CA ASN A 262 0.02 24.55 -0.96
C ASN A 262 -0.91 24.29 -2.15
N GLN A 263 -1.16 25.34 -2.91
CA GLN A 263 -2.06 25.32 -4.05
C GLN A 263 -1.62 24.29 -5.11
N GLU A 264 -0.32 24.25 -5.45
CA GLU A 264 0.21 23.32 -6.46
C GLU A 264 -0.06 21.85 -6.10
N GLN A 265 0.15 21.50 -4.83
CA GLN A 265 -0.11 20.14 -4.38
C GLN A 265 -1.61 19.82 -4.29
N ALA A 266 -2.42 20.81 -3.90
CA ALA A 266 -3.88 20.67 -3.87
C ALA A 266 -4.42 20.42 -5.29
N GLU A 267 -3.97 21.17 -6.31
CA GLU A 267 -4.35 20.99 -7.71
C GLU A 267 -3.94 19.61 -8.24
N LYS A 268 -2.71 19.18 -8.00
CA LYS A 268 -2.27 17.81 -8.38
C LYS A 268 -3.13 16.72 -7.78
N ARG A 269 -3.55 16.90 -6.53
CA ARG A 269 -4.42 15.94 -5.84
C ARG A 269 -5.84 15.99 -6.36
N TYR A 270 -6.36 17.17 -6.64
CA TYR A 270 -7.65 17.38 -7.28
C TYR A 270 -7.74 16.67 -8.64
N ASP A 271 -6.77 16.89 -9.51
CA ASP A 271 -6.69 16.25 -10.83
C ASP A 271 -6.65 14.71 -10.72
N ARG A 272 -5.93 14.20 -9.73
CA ARG A 272 -5.88 12.76 -9.48
C ARG A 272 -7.24 12.17 -9.05
N VAL A 273 -8.06 12.94 -8.36
CA VAL A 273 -9.41 12.47 -7.95
C VAL A 273 -10.33 12.39 -9.15
N LEU A 274 -10.21 13.31 -10.10
CA LEU A 274 -11.05 13.39 -11.29
C LEU A 274 -10.57 12.49 -12.45
N SER A 275 -9.35 11.92 -12.40
CA SER A 275 -8.77 11.00 -13.40
C SER A 275 -9.09 9.53 -13.09
#